data_1db4a2a3de7a57b9f9c3f5ebd344efc3
#
_entry.id   1db4a2a3de7a57b9f9c3f5ebd344efc3
#
_cell.length_a   1.000
_cell.length_b   1.000
_cell.length_c   1.000
_cell.angle_alpha   90.00
_cell.angle_beta   90.00
_cell.angle_gamma   90.00
#
_symmetry.space_group_name_H-M   'P 1'
#
loop_
_entity.id
_entity.type
_entity.pdbx_description
1 polymer ?
#
loop_
_entity_poly.entity_id
_entity_poly.type
_entity_poly.pdbx_seq_one_letter_code
_entity_poly.pdbx_strand_id
1 'polypeptide(L)'
;TRADLAFLREQGWDKQIEKHLRYGGKVLGICGGFQMLGERIDDPQGLESDPGSSQGLGWLAMSTELIAGKQLANTKGKLLASDSPVQGYEIHNGITRGEALSRPMLMLGDRYDGAMSEDGLVMGCYLHGLFDVADSGNAILAWAGLHDNRGVDYAAHREQQLDRLADMVESHMDMTILQETISGAD
;
A
#
# COMPACT_ATOMS: atom_id res chain seq x y z
N THR A 1 -12.37 -3.99 -0.77
CA THR A 1 -11.60 -4.68 0.30
C THR A 1 -12.28 -5.98 0.74
N ARG A 2 -13.58 -5.96 1.11
CA ARG A 2 -14.29 -7.17 1.55
C ARG A 2 -14.42 -8.21 0.43
N ALA A 3 -14.75 -7.80 -0.79
CA ALA A 3 -14.84 -8.67 -1.96
C ALA A 3 -13.47 -9.28 -2.33
N ASP A 4 -12.40 -8.47 -2.24
CA ASP A 4 -11.04 -8.94 -2.51
C ASP A 4 -10.57 -9.97 -1.47
N LEU A 5 -10.95 -9.78 -0.20
CA LEU A 5 -10.68 -10.74 0.87
C LEU A 5 -11.43 -12.07 0.65
N ALA A 6 -12.69 -12.00 0.18
CA ALA A 6 -13.45 -13.19 -0.18
C ALA A 6 -12.78 -13.93 -1.34
N PHE A 7 -12.40 -13.21 -2.40
CA PHE A 7 -11.67 -13.77 -3.54
C PHE A 7 -10.34 -14.42 -3.13
N LEU A 8 -9.55 -13.74 -2.28
CA LEU A 8 -8.29 -14.27 -1.75
C LEU A 8 -8.50 -15.64 -1.08
N ARG A 9 -9.59 -15.77 -0.30
CA ARG A 9 -9.96 -17.06 0.35
C ARG A 9 -10.45 -18.11 -0.63
N GLU A 10 -11.26 -17.74 -1.61
CA GLU A 10 -11.71 -18.66 -2.67
C GLU A 10 -10.54 -19.25 -3.45
N GLN A 11 -9.48 -18.43 -3.68
CA GLN A 11 -8.26 -18.89 -4.32
C GLN A 11 -7.35 -19.70 -3.37
N GLY A 12 -7.67 -19.80 -2.09
CA GLY A 12 -6.87 -20.49 -1.07
C GLY A 12 -5.55 -19.77 -0.74
N TRP A 13 -5.42 -18.49 -1.09
CA TRP A 13 -4.20 -17.72 -0.83
C TRP A 13 -4.00 -17.44 0.66
N ASP A 14 -5.06 -17.34 1.43
CA ASP A 14 -5.01 -17.25 2.89
C ASP A 14 -4.18 -18.38 3.51
N LYS A 15 -4.42 -19.62 3.06
CA LYS A 15 -3.67 -20.80 3.51
C LYS A 15 -2.21 -20.80 3.04
N GLN A 16 -1.96 -20.27 1.84
CA GLN A 16 -0.58 -20.16 1.35
C GLN A 16 0.19 -19.09 2.12
N ILE A 17 -0.42 -17.96 2.44
CA ILE A 17 0.18 -16.91 3.25
C ILE A 17 0.41 -17.43 4.69
N GLU A 18 -0.56 -18.13 5.28
CA GLU A 18 -0.39 -18.78 6.60
C GLU A 18 0.82 -19.73 6.60
N LYS A 19 0.92 -20.56 5.55
CA LYS A 19 2.06 -21.45 5.38
C LYS A 19 3.38 -20.68 5.25
N HIS A 20 3.40 -19.58 4.46
CA HIS A 20 4.56 -18.72 4.30
C HIS A 20 5.02 -18.13 5.64
N LEU A 21 4.11 -17.58 6.43
CA LEU A 21 4.39 -17.06 7.77
C LEU A 21 4.94 -18.14 8.71
N ARG A 22 4.38 -19.35 8.68
CA ARG A 22 4.85 -20.48 9.50
C ARG A 22 6.31 -20.85 9.27
N TYR A 23 6.81 -20.60 8.06
CA TYR A 23 8.23 -20.80 7.70
C TYR A 23 9.09 -19.54 7.87
N GLY A 24 8.59 -18.53 8.57
CA GLY A 24 9.32 -17.28 8.85
C GLY A 24 9.28 -16.27 7.69
N GLY A 25 8.42 -16.50 6.70
CA GLY A 25 8.19 -15.54 5.62
C GLY A 25 7.57 -14.23 6.14
N LYS A 26 7.66 -13.18 5.36
CA LYS A 26 7.18 -11.85 5.72
C LYS A 26 5.96 -11.46 4.89
N VAL A 27 5.03 -10.73 5.49
CA VAL A 27 3.81 -10.24 4.82
C VAL A 27 3.66 -8.75 5.05
N LEU A 28 3.56 -8.01 3.94
CA LEU A 28 3.28 -6.57 3.94
C LEU A 28 1.88 -6.32 3.37
N GLY A 29 1.02 -5.65 4.14
CA GLY A 29 -0.28 -5.17 3.69
C GLY A 29 -0.28 -3.67 3.43
N ILE A 30 -0.76 -3.24 2.26
CA ILE A 30 -0.88 -1.82 1.92
C ILE A 30 -2.35 -1.49 1.70
N CYS A 31 -2.85 -0.42 2.32
CA CYS A 31 -4.22 0.09 2.18
C CYS A 31 -5.28 -1.00 2.48
N GLY A 32 -6.05 -1.44 1.51
CA GLY A 32 -7.00 -2.56 1.68
C GLY A 32 -6.33 -3.84 2.15
N GLY A 33 -5.09 -4.12 1.70
CA GLY A 33 -4.28 -5.22 2.20
C GLY A 33 -3.98 -5.10 3.71
N PHE A 34 -3.70 -3.91 4.21
CA PHE A 34 -3.53 -3.66 5.64
C PHE A 34 -4.81 -3.95 6.42
N GLN A 35 -5.96 -3.50 5.92
CA GLN A 35 -7.26 -3.79 6.53
C GLN A 35 -7.54 -5.30 6.60
N MET A 36 -7.20 -6.06 5.54
CA MET A 36 -7.37 -7.51 5.50
C MET A 36 -6.53 -8.26 6.52
N LEU A 37 -5.36 -7.73 6.92
CA LEU A 37 -4.50 -8.33 7.95
C LEU A 37 -5.12 -8.32 9.35
N GLY A 38 -6.10 -7.45 9.59
CA GLY A 38 -6.82 -7.33 10.85
C GLY A 38 -7.75 -8.51 11.14
N GLU A 39 -8.46 -8.42 12.25
CA GLU A 39 -9.43 -9.41 12.70
C GLU A 39 -10.78 -9.28 11.99
N ARG A 40 -11.20 -8.03 11.68
CA ARG A 40 -12.52 -7.74 11.12
C ARG A 40 -12.54 -6.46 10.29
N ILE A 41 -13.37 -6.49 9.25
CA ILE A 41 -13.70 -5.34 8.42
C ILE A 41 -15.22 -5.18 8.46
N ASP A 42 -15.68 -4.07 9.02
CA ASP A 42 -17.09 -3.71 9.13
C ASP A 42 -17.47 -2.69 8.06
N ASP A 43 -18.55 -2.95 7.34
CA ASP A 43 -19.15 -2.03 6.36
C ASP A 43 -20.63 -1.84 6.69
N PRO A 44 -20.95 -1.10 7.77
CA PRO A 44 -22.33 -0.98 8.21
C PRO A 44 -23.21 -0.19 7.24
N GLN A 45 -22.63 0.60 6.36
CA GLN A 45 -23.35 1.45 5.40
C GLN A 45 -23.36 0.87 3.98
N GLY A 46 -22.65 -0.23 3.73
CA GLY A 46 -22.54 -0.80 2.39
C GLY A 46 -21.77 0.07 1.40
N LEU A 47 -20.66 0.65 1.83
CA LEU A 47 -19.86 1.56 1.01
C LEU A 47 -19.11 0.86 -0.12
N GLU A 48 -18.72 -0.39 0.09
CA GLU A 48 -18.02 -1.21 -0.92
C GLU A 48 -18.90 -2.33 -1.49
N SER A 49 -19.93 -2.77 -0.72
CA SER A 49 -20.81 -3.87 -1.08
C SER A 49 -22.05 -3.83 -0.18
N ASP A 50 -22.83 -4.90 -0.11
CA ASP A 50 -23.93 -4.99 0.86
C ASP A 50 -23.46 -4.74 2.29
N PRO A 51 -24.27 -4.03 3.12
CA PRO A 51 -23.93 -3.81 4.52
C PRO A 51 -23.61 -5.10 5.25
N GLY A 52 -22.56 -5.09 6.07
CA GLY A 52 -22.18 -6.26 6.83
C GLY A 52 -20.72 -6.24 7.32
N SER A 53 -20.28 -7.39 7.82
CA SER A 53 -18.95 -7.57 8.35
C SER A 53 -18.27 -8.76 7.69
N SER A 54 -16.94 -8.69 7.54
CA SER A 54 -16.10 -9.79 7.09
C SER A 54 -15.01 -10.06 8.11
N GLN A 55 -14.81 -11.33 8.47
CA GLN A 55 -13.68 -11.71 9.28
C GLN A 55 -12.40 -11.49 8.47
N GLY A 56 -11.41 -10.78 9.03
CA GLY A 56 -10.10 -10.56 8.44
C GLY A 56 -9.20 -11.78 8.54
N LEU A 57 -7.94 -11.63 8.19
CA LEU A 57 -6.95 -12.72 8.25
C LEU A 57 -6.45 -12.95 9.69
N GLY A 58 -6.64 -11.97 10.60
CA GLY A 58 -6.39 -12.13 12.04
C GLY A 58 -4.92 -12.12 12.44
N TRP A 59 -4.03 -11.59 11.59
CA TRP A 59 -2.59 -11.53 11.90
C TRP A 59 -2.17 -10.25 12.63
N LEU A 60 -3.04 -9.24 12.65
CA LEU A 60 -2.89 -8.02 13.44
C LEU A 60 -4.13 -7.84 14.33
N ALA A 61 -3.92 -7.65 15.62
CA ALA A 61 -4.99 -7.41 16.61
C ALA A 61 -5.61 -6.02 16.40
N MET A 62 -6.40 -5.89 15.33
CA MET A 62 -7.09 -4.67 14.95
C MET A 62 -8.34 -4.96 14.11
N SER A 63 -9.28 -4.00 14.09
CA SER A 63 -10.46 -4.04 13.23
C SER A 63 -10.64 -2.71 12.53
N THR A 64 -11.20 -2.75 11.33
CA THR A 64 -11.48 -1.57 10.51
C THR A 64 -12.98 -1.43 10.29
N GLU A 65 -13.51 -0.23 10.52
CA GLU A 65 -14.85 0.16 10.13
C GLU A 65 -14.77 1.09 8.91
N LEU A 66 -15.41 0.71 7.82
CA LEU A 66 -15.51 1.54 6.63
C LEU A 66 -16.48 2.70 6.90
N ILE A 67 -16.04 3.91 6.65
CA ILE A 67 -16.82 5.13 6.84
C ILE A 67 -16.89 5.94 5.55
N ALA A 68 -17.99 6.70 5.38
CA ALA A 68 -18.11 7.61 4.26
C ALA A 68 -17.07 8.74 4.35
N GLY A 69 -16.50 9.07 3.20
CA GLY A 69 -15.48 10.12 3.08
C GLY A 69 -14.07 9.56 2.90
N LYS A 70 -13.57 9.65 1.67
CA LYS A 70 -12.17 9.31 1.36
C LYS A 70 -11.22 10.30 2.02
N GLN A 71 -10.27 9.76 2.76
CA GLN A 71 -9.08 10.52 3.13
C GLN A 71 -8.12 10.48 1.93
N LEU A 72 -7.74 11.64 1.43
CA LEU A 72 -6.74 11.81 0.39
C LEU A 72 -5.71 12.83 0.85
N ALA A 73 -4.48 12.41 1.03
CA ALA A 73 -3.40 13.27 1.46
C ALA A 73 -2.06 12.80 0.88
N ASN A 74 -1.31 13.74 0.29
CA ASN A 74 0.10 13.50 0.06
C ASN A 74 0.85 13.68 1.38
N THR A 75 1.71 12.76 1.72
CA THR A 75 2.38 12.76 3.01
C THR A 75 3.82 12.29 2.91
N LYS A 76 4.62 12.76 3.86
CA LYS A 76 6.03 12.40 4.02
C LYS A 76 6.27 11.99 5.46
N GLY A 77 7.26 11.13 5.66
CA GLY A 77 7.61 10.66 6.98
C GLY A 77 8.79 9.72 6.95
N LYS A 78 8.78 8.77 7.85
CA LYS A 78 9.84 7.76 7.96
C LYS A 78 9.34 6.39 8.43
N LEU A 79 10.05 5.36 8.03
CA LEU A 79 9.97 4.01 8.63
C LEU A 79 10.54 4.06 10.04
N LEU A 80 9.80 3.60 11.04
CA LEU A 80 10.27 3.64 12.44
C LEU A 80 11.40 2.64 12.71
N ALA A 81 11.42 1.51 12.00
CA ALA A 81 12.42 0.47 12.22
C ALA A 81 13.81 0.82 11.68
N SER A 82 13.92 1.69 10.66
CA SER A 82 15.19 2.01 9.98
C SER A 82 15.49 3.50 9.88
N ASP A 83 14.56 4.34 10.32
CA ASP A 83 14.59 5.81 10.16
C ASP A 83 14.64 6.28 8.69
N SER A 84 14.41 5.36 7.75
CA SER A 84 14.44 5.64 6.30
C SER A 84 13.29 6.54 5.90
N PRO A 85 13.51 7.58 5.08
CA PRO A 85 12.46 8.48 4.63
C PRO A 85 11.44 7.75 3.77
N VAL A 86 10.17 8.12 3.91
CA VAL A 86 9.07 7.69 3.05
C VAL A 86 8.34 8.90 2.49
N GLN A 87 7.82 8.75 1.30
CA GLN A 87 6.95 9.72 0.66
C GLN A 87 5.88 8.98 -0.14
N GLY A 88 4.66 9.49 -0.11
CA GLY A 88 3.59 8.87 -0.88
C GLY A 88 2.26 9.57 -0.64
N TYR A 89 1.20 8.81 -0.79
CA TYR A 89 -0.16 9.30 -0.57
C TYR A 89 -1.00 8.27 0.17
N GLU A 90 -2.01 8.74 0.87
CA GLU A 90 -3.06 7.93 1.48
C GLU A 90 -4.36 8.15 0.72
N ILE A 91 -5.04 7.08 0.41
CA ILE A 91 -6.37 7.10 -0.18
C ILE A 91 -7.16 5.89 0.34
N HIS A 92 -7.92 6.08 1.39
CA HIS A 92 -8.68 5.00 2.00
C HIS A 92 -10.00 5.49 2.62
N ASN A 93 -10.92 4.55 2.76
CA ASN A 93 -12.14 4.69 3.54
C ASN A 93 -11.98 3.82 4.79
N GLY A 94 -12.26 4.38 5.95
CA GLY A 94 -12.30 3.61 7.17
C GLY A 94 -11.40 4.10 8.28
N ILE A 95 -11.76 3.66 9.47
CA ILE A 95 -11.03 3.91 10.70
C ILE A 95 -10.61 2.56 11.28
N THR A 96 -9.31 2.36 11.45
CA THR A 96 -8.74 1.18 12.08
C THR A 96 -8.49 1.45 13.55
N ARG A 97 -8.84 0.48 14.41
CA ARG A 97 -8.61 0.50 15.87
C ARG A 97 -8.13 -0.86 16.32
N GLY A 98 -7.28 -0.89 17.33
CA GLY A 98 -6.81 -2.13 17.94
C GLY A 98 -5.43 -2.01 18.57
N GLU A 99 -5.05 -3.04 19.29
CA GLU A 99 -3.80 -3.10 20.04
C GLU A 99 -2.56 -3.06 19.12
N ALA A 100 -2.66 -3.66 17.92
CA ALA A 100 -1.58 -3.69 16.95
C ALA A 100 -1.05 -2.29 16.58
N LEU A 101 -1.91 -1.25 16.65
CA LEU A 101 -1.53 0.14 16.37
C LEU A 101 -0.56 0.72 17.41
N SER A 102 -0.36 0.07 18.55
CA SER A 102 0.68 0.44 19.52
C SER A 102 2.11 0.14 19.04
N ARG A 103 2.23 -0.64 17.96
CA ARG A 103 3.48 -0.95 17.26
C ARG A 103 3.43 -0.41 15.83
N PRO A 104 3.45 0.91 15.65
CA PRO A 104 3.28 1.52 14.33
C PRO A 104 4.47 1.21 13.41
N MET A 105 4.20 1.18 12.10
CA MET A 105 5.22 0.99 11.06
C MET A 105 5.88 2.31 10.66
N LEU A 106 5.11 3.39 10.62
CA LEU A 106 5.49 4.69 10.07
C LEU A 106 5.25 5.83 11.06
N MET A 107 6.03 6.88 10.91
CA MET A 107 5.70 8.22 11.42
C MET A 107 5.53 9.17 10.24
N LEU A 108 4.32 9.71 10.08
CA LEU A 108 3.91 10.58 8.98
C LEU A 108 3.58 11.97 9.55
N GLY A 109 4.53 12.92 9.37
CA GLY A 109 4.43 14.19 10.08
C GLY A 109 4.45 14.01 11.60
N ASP A 110 3.36 14.35 12.26
CA ASP A 110 3.16 14.27 13.71
C ASP A 110 2.30 13.07 14.17
N ARG A 111 1.94 12.17 13.27
CA ARG A 111 1.09 11.00 13.55
C ARG A 111 1.76 9.68 13.16
N TYR A 112 1.33 8.62 13.82
CA TYR A 112 1.71 7.26 13.46
C TYR A 112 0.75 6.68 12.42
N ASP A 113 1.28 5.78 11.58
CA ASP A 113 0.49 4.97 10.63
C ASP A 113 1.00 3.53 10.60
N GLY A 114 0.06 2.63 10.30
CA GLY A 114 0.33 1.23 10.18
C GLY A 114 0.49 0.50 11.51
N ALA A 115 0.82 -0.77 11.38
CA ALA A 115 1.07 -1.66 12.51
C ALA A 115 2.06 -2.77 12.13
N MET A 116 2.67 -3.37 13.15
CA MET A 116 3.51 -4.55 13.03
C MET A 116 3.07 -5.61 14.06
N SER A 117 3.12 -6.89 13.66
CA SER A 117 2.90 -8.02 14.57
C SER A 117 4.03 -8.12 15.60
N GLU A 118 3.76 -8.79 16.72
CA GLU A 118 4.75 -8.96 17.80
C GLU A 118 6.01 -9.70 17.36
N ASP A 119 5.84 -10.69 16.49
CA ASP A 119 6.95 -11.47 15.93
C ASP A 119 7.67 -10.77 14.78
N GLY A 120 7.17 -9.60 14.34
CA GLY A 120 7.74 -8.82 13.24
C GLY A 120 7.63 -9.49 11.87
N LEU A 121 6.76 -10.49 11.71
CA LEU A 121 6.56 -11.18 10.42
C LEU A 121 5.52 -10.48 9.54
N VAL A 122 4.57 -9.77 10.16
CA VAL A 122 3.48 -9.09 9.46
C VAL A 122 3.55 -7.60 9.75
N MET A 123 3.49 -6.79 8.73
CA MET A 123 3.32 -5.34 8.89
C MET A 123 2.41 -4.78 7.79
N GLY A 124 1.90 -3.59 8.02
CA GLY A 124 1.11 -2.90 7.01
C GLY A 124 0.81 -1.46 7.39
N CYS A 125 0.35 -0.69 6.41
CA CYS A 125 0.00 0.72 6.57
C CYS A 125 -0.99 1.19 5.51
N TYR A 126 -1.46 2.42 5.65
CA TYR A 126 -2.29 3.07 4.65
C TYR A 126 -1.50 3.82 3.58
N LEU A 127 -0.23 4.12 3.84
CA LEU A 127 0.61 4.86 2.89
C LEU A 127 0.88 4.04 1.63
N HIS A 128 0.54 4.59 0.46
CA HIS A 128 1.00 4.15 -0.83
C HIS A 128 2.34 4.81 -1.18
N GLY A 129 3.15 4.20 -2.05
CA GLY A 129 4.44 4.76 -2.46
C GLY A 129 5.62 4.37 -1.58
N LEU A 130 5.49 3.34 -0.74
CA LEU A 130 6.57 2.87 0.15
C LEU A 130 7.89 2.54 -0.58
N PHE A 131 7.80 2.19 -1.85
CA PHE A 131 8.94 1.83 -2.70
C PHE A 131 9.38 2.95 -3.65
N ASP A 132 8.73 4.12 -3.61
CA ASP A 132 9.07 5.26 -4.48
C ASP A 132 10.37 5.94 -4.04
N VAL A 133 10.73 5.82 -2.76
CA VAL A 133 12.01 6.25 -2.21
C VAL A 133 12.92 5.04 -2.05
N ALA A 134 14.10 5.07 -2.64
CA ALA A 134 15.03 3.93 -2.65
C ALA A 134 15.36 3.43 -1.23
N ASP A 135 15.59 4.34 -0.27
CA ASP A 135 15.96 3.99 1.10
C ASP A 135 14.85 3.22 1.81
N SER A 136 13.59 3.63 1.68
CA SER A 136 12.45 2.91 2.28
C SER A 136 12.23 1.56 1.59
N GLY A 137 12.31 1.52 0.26
CA GLY A 137 12.22 0.27 -0.49
C GLY A 137 13.28 -0.73 -0.06
N ASN A 138 14.55 -0.29 0.06
CA ASN A 138 15.66 -1.12 0.53
C ASN A 138 15.45 -1.61 1.96
N ALA A 139 14.98 -0.76 2.86
CA ALA A 139 14.70 -1.14 4.24
C ALA A 139 13.59 -2.20 4.34
N ILE A 140 12.53 -2.06 3.55
CA ILE A 140 11.43 -3.04 3.49
C ILE A 140 11.93 -4.36 2.91
N LEU A 141 12.73 -4.33 1.84
CA LEU A 141 13.31 -5.53 1.24
C LEU A 141 14.31 -6.22 2.18
N ALA A 142 15.11 -5.45 2.92
CA ALA A 142 15.99 -5.99 3.96
C ALA A 142 15.19 -6.64 5.10
N TRP A 143 14.08 -6.03 5.54
CA TRP A 143 13.16 -6.67 6.47
C TRP A 143 12.59 -7.98 5.93
N ALA A 144 12.29 -8.02 4.63
CA ALA A 144 11.81 -9.23 3.96
C ALA A 144 12.91 -10.30 3.74
N GLY A 145 14.18 -10.01 4.07
CA GLY A 145 15.29 -10.94 3.98
C GLY A 145 16.20 -10.74 2.76
N LEU A 146 15.99 -9.70 1.95
CA LEU A 146 16.81 -9.36 0.80
C LEU A 146 17.81 -8.26 1.18
N HIS A 147 19.02 -8.64 1.57
CA HIS A 147 20.04 -7.71 2.10
C HIS A 147 21.00 -7.14 1.04
N ASP A 148 21.24 -7.84 -0.06
CA ASP A 148 22.12 -7.41 -1.16
C ASP A 148 21.35 -6.69 -2.26
N ASN A 149 20.59 -5.70 -1.87
CA ASN A 149 19.70 -4.97 -2.76
C ASN A 149 20.38 -3.68 -3.24
N ARG A 150 20.64 -3.59 -4.53
CA ARG A 150 20.91 -2.29 -5.18
C ARG A 150 19.55 -1.69 -5.46
N GLY A 151 19.09 -0.81 -4.56
CA GLY A 151 17.79 -0.18 -4.70
C GLY A 151 17.54 0.34 -6.10
N VAL A 152 16.41 -0.01 -6.65
CA VAL A 152 15.93 0.63 -7.89
C VAL A 152 15.50 2.03 -7.48
N ASP A 153 16.13 3.04 -8.04
CA ASP A 153 15.56 4.39 -8.01
C ASP A 153 14.31 4.37 -8.89
N TYR A 154 13.18 4.11 -8.26
CA TYR A 154 11.91 3.99 -8.95
C TYR A 154 11.51 5.30 -9.62
N ALA A 155 11.85 6.45 -9.03
CA ALA A 155 11.58 7.76 -9.61
C ALA A 155 12.35 7.96 -10.92
N ALA A 156 13.66 7.69 -10.92
CA ALA A 156 14.48 7.75 -12.12
C ALA A 156 14.03 6.73 -13.18
N HIS A 157 13.67 5.52 -12.75
CA HIS A 157 13.15 4.51 -13.66
C HIS A 157 11.83 4.95 -14.31
N ARG A 158 10.91 5.54 -13.54
CA ARG A 158 9.63 6.06 -14.06
C ARG A 158 9.85 7.16 -15.07
N GLU A 159 10.73 8.12 -14.81
CA GLU A 159 11.07 9.19 -15.77
C GLU A 159 11.61 8.59 -17.07
N GLN A 160 12.51 7.64 -17.02
CA GLN A 160 13.01 6.94 -18.22
C GLN A 160 11.89 6.24 -19.00
N GLN A 161 10.89 5.65 -18.33
CA GLN A 161 9.76 5.03 -19.03
C GLN A 161 8.83 6.07 -19.66
N LEU A 162 8.66 7.23 -19.01
CA LEU A 162 7.92 8.35 -19.59
C LEU A 162 8.61 8.93 -20.82
N ASP A 163 9.94 9.12 -20.78
CA ASP A 163 10.73 9.54 -21.93
C ASP A 163 10.60 8.56 -23.10
N ARG A 164 10.72 7.24 -22.82
CA ARG A 164 10.50 6.20 -23.85
C ARG A 164 9.11 6.24 -24.46
N LEU A 165 8.08 6.53 -23.64
CA LEU A 165 6.71 6.68 -24.13
C LEU A 165 6.58 7.94 -25.01
N ALA A 166 7.20 9.04 -24.59
CA ALA A 166 7.23 10.27 -25.39
C ALA A 166 7.92 10.06 -26.74
N ASP A 167 9.10 9.42 -26.77
CA ASP A 167 9.83 9.07 -27.99
C ASP A 167 8.98 8.19 -28.92
N MET A 168 8.24 7.23 -28.35
CA MET A 168 7.35 6.37 -29.13
C MET A 168 6.19 7.18 -29.74
N VAL A 169 5.58 8.09 -29.00
CA VAL A 169 4.52 8.98 -29.51
C VAL A 169 5.06 9.86 -30.61
N GLU A 170 6.21 10.54 -30.41
CA GLU A 170 6.84 11.39 -31.42
C GLU A 170 7.19 10.64 -32.70
N SER A 171 7.61 9.39 -32.61
CA SER A 171 8.00 8.59 -33.78
C SER A 171 6.83 7.99 -34.57
N HIS A 172 5.63 7.91 -33.96
CA HIS A 172 4.47 7.22 -34.56
C HIS A 172 3.24 8.12 -34.75
N MET A 173 3.27 9.35 -34.25
CA MET A 173 2.18 10.31 -34.41
C MET A 173 2.65 11.56 -35.15
N ASP A 174 1.73 12.17 -35.90
CA ASP A 174 1.96 13.49 -36.51
C ASP A 174 1.84 14.56 -35.42
N MET A 175 2.99 14.97 -34.91
CA MET A 175 3.08 15.95 -33.80
C MET A 175 2.54 17.32 -34.19
N THR A 176 2.49 17.66 -35.52
CA THR A 176 1.92 18.92 -36.02
C THR A 176 0.41 18.94 -35.79
N ILE A 177 -0.27 17.85 -36.14
CA ILE A 177 -1.72 17.71 -35.95
C ILE A 177 -2.04 17.77 -34.43
N LEU A 178 -1.22 17.10 -33.58
CA LEU A 178 -1.42 17.09 -32.16
C LEU A 178 -1.29 18.53 -31.56
N GLN A 179 -0.27 19.27 -31.95
CA GLN A 179 -0.04 20.65 -31.50
C GLN A 179 -1.16 21.60 -31.95
N GLU A 180 -1.61 21.48 -33.21
CA GLU A 180 -2.73 22.28 -33.71
C GLU A 180 -4.03 21.98 -32.94
N THR A 181 -4.29 20.71 -32.63
CA THR A 181 -5.48 20.29 -31.87
C THR A 181 -5.46 20.85 -30.44
N ILE A 182 -4.30 20.82 -29.77
CA ILE A 182 -4.16 21.35 -28.41
C ILE A 182 -4.23 22.90 -28.39
N SER A 183 -3.64 23.56 -29.40
CA SER A 183 -3.61 25.02 -29.49
C SER A 183 -4.93 25.63 -29.99
N GLY A 184 -5.78 24.87 -30.63
CA GLY A 184 -7.08 25.31 -31.16
C GLY A 184 -8.27 24.99 -30.23
N ALA A 185 -8.04 24.53 -29.03
CA ALA A 185 -9.06 24.19 -28.03
C ALA A 185 -9.30 25.37 -27.04
N ASP A 186 -9.47 26.62 -27.56
CA ASP A 186 -9.94 27.79 -26.81
C ASP A 186 -11.46 28.00 -26.99
#